data_6ee3bbd04250d820b0c4213e1b1f231b
#
_entry.id   6ee3bbd04250d820b0c4213e1b1f231b
#
_cell.length_a   1.000
_cell.length_b   1.000
_cell.length_c   1.000
_cell.angle_alpha   90.00
_cell.angle_beta   90.00
_cell.angle_gamma   90.00
#
_symmetry.space_group_name_H-M   'P 1'
#
loop_
_entity.id
_entity.type
_entity.pdbx_description
1 polymer ?
#
loop_
_entity_poly.entity_id
_entity_poly.type
_entity_poly.pdbx_seq_one_letter_code
_entity_poly.pdbx_strand_id
1 'polypeptide(L)'
;MLRIVLIIGVVLSLSASGATAQKLSMEQACSADIKAKCGGVQPGDNRIRICIKENIKTLSAPCRARLTKISLIWDVCKSSIEKICEGVKPGGDRIRACVRRNLAELSEPCKDAMIRIPTGLPCNPSAHFCASL
;
A
#
# COMPACT_ATOMS: atom_id res chain seq x y z
N MET A 1 -67.97 -17.86 -9.25
CA MET A 1 -67.09 -18.16 -8.12
C MET A 1 -65.68 -18.04 -8.60
N LEU A 2 -65.08 -16.92 -8.32
CA LEU A 2 -63.80 -16.46 -8.88
C LEU A 2 -62.68 -16.89 -7.89
N ARG A 3 -61.82 -17.83 -8.30
CA ARG A 3 -60.64 -18.19 -7.53
C ARG A 3 -59.45 -17.40 -8.04
N ILE A 4 -59.11 -16.36 -7.31
CA ILE A 4 -57.89 -15.58 -7.52
C ILE A 4 -56.74 -16.33 -6.89
N VAL A 5 -55.86 -16.90 -7.71
CA VAL A 5 -54.61 -17.48 -7.26
C VAL A 5 -53.57 -16.38 -7.22
N LEU A 6 -53.23 -15.92 -6.00
CA LEU A 6 -52.14 -15.00 -5.75
C LEU A 6 -50.82 -15.77 -5.84
N ILE A 7 -50.11 -15.58 -6.95
CA ILE A 7 -48.74 -16.05 -7.10
C ILE A 7 -47.82 -15.02 -6.42
N ILE A 8 -47.38 -15.30 -5.21
CA ILE A 8 -46.36 -14.51 -4.51
C ILE A 8 -45.00 -14.92 -5.10
N GLY A 9 -44.52 -14.10 -6.05
CA GLY A 9 -43.18 -14.20 -6.57
C GLY A 9 -42.16 -13.74 -5.51
N VAL A 10 -41.50 -14.66 -4.85
CA VAL A 10 -40.33 -14.38 -4.03
C VAL A 10 -39.17 -14.07 -4.96
N VAL A 11 -38.90 -12.80 -5.17
CA VAL A 11 -37.69 -12.34 -5.85
C VAL A 11 -36.54 -12.46 -4.83
N LEU A 12 -35.77 -13.56 -4.91
CA LEU A 12 -34.49 -13.68 -4.22
C LEU A 12 -33.52 -12.71 -4.89
N SER A 13 -33.38 -11.52 -4.30
CA SER A 13 -32.31 -10.59 -4.65
C SER A 13 -30.99 -11.18 -4.14
N LEU A 14 -30.25 -11.89 -5.01
CA LEU A 14 -28.85 -12.21 -4.76
C LEU A 14 -28.07 -10.89 -4.80
N SER A 15 -27.90 -10.27 -3.63
CA SER A 15 -26.93 -9.20 -3.47
C SER A 15 -25.55 -9.83 -3.56
N ALA A 16 -24.98 -9.88 -4.76
CA ALA A 16 -23.57 -10.15 -4.97
C ALA A 16 -22.80 -9.00 -4.32
N SER A 17 -22.46 -9.16 -3.03
CA SER A 17 -21.48 -8.30 -2.35
C SER A 17 -20.15 -8.52 -3.04
N GLY A 18 -19.88 -7.72 -4.08
CA GLY A 18 -18.56 -7.62 -4.68
C GLY A 18 -17.60 -7.18 -3.58
N ALA A 19 -16.86 -8.13 -3.03
CA ALA A 19 -15.73 -7.84 -2.16
C ALA A 19 -14.71 -7.08 -3.01
N THR A 20 -14.82 -5.75 -3.05
CA THR A 20 -13.76 -4.89 -3.56
C THR A 20 -12.56 -5.16 -2.67
N ALA A 21 -11.56 -5.87 -3.18
CA ALA A 21 -10.30 -6.08 -2.51
C ALA A 21 -9.66 -4.70 -2.28
N GLN A 22 -9.99 -4.09 -1.13
CA GLN A 22 -9.45 -2.81 -0.74
C GLN A 22 -7.95 -2.98 -0.58
N LYS A 23 -7.23 -2.25 -1.41
CA LYS A 23 -5.78 -2.19 -1.41
C LYS A 23 -5.30 -1.61 -0.09
N LEU A 24 -5.00 -2.49 0.87
CA LEU A 24 -4.57 -2.10 2.20
C LEU A 24 -3.30 -1.22 2.12
N SER A 25 -3.31 -0.07 2.80
CA SER A 25 -2.10 0.72 3.00
C SER A 25 -1.09 -0.07 3.85
N MET A 26 0.17 0.40 3.89
CA MET A 26 1.19 -0.21 4.76
C MET A 26 0.72 -0.24 6.22
N GLU A 27 0.15 0.86 6.67
CA GLU A 27 -0.37 1.00 8.02
C GLU A 27 -1.50 0.00 8.31
N GLN A 28 -2.49 -0.09 7.43
CA GLN A 28 -3.59 -1.04 7.57
C GLN A 28 -3.14 -2.51 7.55
N ALA A 29 -2.13 -2.83 6.73
CA ALA A 29 -1.64 -4.20 6.61
C ALA A 29 -0.75 -4.64 7.76
N CYS A 30 0.02 -3.72 8.37
CA CYS A 30 1.09 -4.05 9.32
C CYS A 30 0.94 -3.47 10.71
N SER A 31 -0.02 -2.57 10.98
CA SER A 31 -0.12 -1.88 12.27
C SER A 31 -0.26 -2.84 13.46
N ALA A 32 -1.10 -3.86 13.31
CA ALA A 32 -1.31 -4.87 14.36
C ALA A 32 -0.03 -5.68 14.62
N ASP A 33 0.66 -6.10 13.56
CA ASP A 33 1.91 -6.85 13.67
C ASP A 33 3.02 -6.01 14.32
N ILE A 34 3.17 -4.75 13.88
CA ILE A 34 4.19 -3.84 14.41
C ILE A 34 3.93 -3.57 15.90
N LYS A 35 2.67 -3.33 16.27
CA LYS A 35 2.28 -3.13 17.65
C LYS A 35 2.57 -4.38 18.50
N ALA A 36 2.22 -5.56 18.01
CA ALA A 36 2.39 -6.81 18.74
C ALA A 36 3.86 -7.25 18.86
N LYS A 37 4.68 -7.06 17.82
CA LYS A 37 6.06 -7.57 17.77
C LYS A 37 7.11 -6.51 18.10
N CYS A 38 6.83 -5.25 17.82
CA CYS A 38 7.78 -4.15 17.93
C CYS A 38 7.27 -2.99 18.82
N GLY A 39 6.15 -3.15 19.53
CA GLY A 39 5.56 -2.09 20.35
C GLY A 39 6.44 -1.58 21.48
N GLY A 40 7.38 -2.40 21.97
CA GLY A 40 8.38 -1.99 22.98
C GLY A 40 9.63 -1.32 22.40
N VAL A 41 9.75 -1.25 21.07
CA VAL A 41 10.94 -0.67 20.42
C VAL A 41 10.74 0.83 20.22
N GLN A 42 11.61 1.62 20.83
CA GLN A 42 11.59 3.09 20.67
C GLN A 42 11.86 3.49 19.22
N PRO A 43 11.04 4.39 18.62
CA PRO A 43 11.27 4.91 17.27
C PRO A 43 12.61 5.64 17.16
N GLY A 44 13.24 5.58 16.00
CA GLY A 44 14.52 6.22 15.69
C GLY A 44 15.55 5.22 15.16
N ASP A 45 16.58 5.69 14.50
CA ASP A 45 17.76 4.94 14.04
C ASP A 45 17.44 3.60 13.34
N ASN A 46 16.36 3.57 12.55
CA ASN A 46 15.86 2.37 11.89
C ASN A 46 15.46 1.20 12.81
N ARG A 47 15.38 1.40 14.13
CA ARG A 47 15.12 0.33 15.12
C ARG A 47 13.83 -0.44 14.83
N ILE A 48 12.74 0.25 14.49
CA ILE A 48 11.48 -0.42 14.11
C ILE A 48 11.66 -1.25 12.83
N ARG A 49 12.42 -0.76 11.85
CA ARG A 49 12.72 -1.50 10.61
C ARG A 49 13.53 -2.77 10.89
N ILE A 50 14.49 -2.70 11.78
CA ILE A 50 15.30 -3.85 12.21
C ILE A 50 14.40 -4.87 12.89
N CYS A 51 13.57 -4.44 13.86
CA CYS A 51 12.60 -5.31 14.54
C CYS A 51 11.66 -6.01 13.55
N ILE A 52 11.10 -5.29 12.58
CA ILE A 52 10.23 -5.86 11.54
C ILE A 52 10.99 -6.92 10.74
N LYS A 53 12.23 -6.65 10.35
CA LYS A 53 13.07 -7.59 9.59
C LYS A 53 13.33 -8.88 10.37
N GLU A 54 13.66 -8.78 11.64
CA GLU A 54 13.90 -9.91 12.53
C GLU A 54 12.64 -10.77 12.72
N ASN A 55 11.48 -10.15 12.75
CA ASN A 55 10.20 -10.82 12.94
C ASN A 55 9.46 -11.17 11.62
N ILE A 56 10.09 -10.99 10.45
CA ILE A 56 9.43 -11.10 9.14
C ILE A 56 8.64 -12.41 8.95
N LYS A 57 9.15 -13.52 9.46
CA LYS A 57 8.53 -14.85 9.32
C LYS A 57 7.25 -15.02 10.15
N THR A 58 7.10 -14.25 11.22
CA THR A 58 5.97 -14.34 12.17
C THR A 58 4.91 -13.25 11.94
N LEU A 59 5.15 -12.34 10.99
CA LEU A 59 4.15 -11.34 10.60
C LEU A 59 2.99 -11.98 9.85
N SER A 60 1.82 -11.34 9.85
CA SER A 60 0.67 -11.77 9.09
C SER A 60 0.95 -11.83 7.58
N ALA A 61 0.23 -12.67 6.86
CA ALA A 61 0.39 -12.79 5.41
C ALA A 61 0.18 -11.46 4.67
N PRO A 62 -0.84 -10.62 4.99
CA PRO A 62 -1.01 -9.30 4.39
C PRO A 62 0.18 -8.37 4.62
N CYS A 63 0.73 -8.35 5.84
CA CYS A 63 1.89 -7.53 6.17
C CYS A 63 3.13 -7.99 5.40
N ARG A 64 3.42 -9.30 5.38
CA ARG A 64 4.55 -9.85 4.59
C ARG A 64 4.44 -9.51 3.11
N ALA A 65 3.28 -9.74 2.51
CA ALA A 65 3.06 -9.42 1.10
C ALA A 65 3.28 -7.93 0.80
N ARG A 66 2.87 -7.06 1.74
CA ARG A 66 3.08 -5.61 1.61
C ARG A 66 4.56 -5.23 1.70
N LEU A 67 5.29 -5.81 2.65
CA LEU A 67 6.73 -5.58 2.83
C LEU A 67 7.53 -6.03 1.60
N THR A 68 7.21 -7.19 1.03
CA THR A 68 7.84 -7.69 -0.20
C THR A 68 7.65 -6.70 -1.36
N LYS A 69 6.44 -6.16 -1.55
CA LYS A 69 6.18 -5.16 -2.60
C LYS A 69 7.02 -3.89 -2.40
N ILE A 70 7.13 -3.41 -1.16
CA ILE A 70 7.93 -2.22 -0.84
C ILE A 70 9.42 -2.49 -1.08
N SER A 71 9.92 -3.67 -0.72
CA SER A 71 11.30 -4.06 -0.98
C SER A 71 11.63 -4.04 -2.47
N LEU A 72 10.77 -4.65 -3.30
CA LEU A 72 10.95 -4.66 -4.76
C LEU A 72 11.00 -3.26 -5.37
N ILE A 73 10.13 -2.35 -4.91
CA ILE A 73 10.15 -0.96 -5.37
C ILE A 73 11.43 -0.27 -4.91
N TRP A 74 11.80 -0.48 -3.65
CA TRP A 74 13.02 0.13 -3.10
C TRP A 74 14.26 -0.27 -3.89
N ASP A 75 14.40 -1.55 -4.24
CA ASP A 75 15.55 -2.06 -5.01
C ASP A 75 15.69 -1.36 -6.37
N VAL A 76 14.55 -1.06 -7.03
CA VAL A 76 14.54 -0.36 -8.33
C VAL A 76 14.69 1.16 -8.17
N CYS A 77 14.10 1.74 -7.13
CA CYS A 77 13.96 3.20 -6.98
C CYS A 77 15.06 3.85 -6.15
N LYS A 78 15.83 3.09 -5.38
CA LYS A 78 16.75 3.60 -4.37
C LYS A 78 17.65 4.72 -4.90
N SER A 79 18.39 4.45 -5.97
CA SER A 79 19.34 5.41 -6.55
C SER A 79 18.64 6.68 -7.05
N SER A 80 17.46 6.54 -7.65
CA SER A 80 16.68 7.67 -8.14
C SER A 80 16.17 8.52 -6.97
N ILE A 81 15.65 7.88 -5.91
CA ILE A 81 15.16 8.57 -4.70
C ILE A 81 16.30 9.27 -3.97
N GLU A 82 17.46 8.62 -3.81
CA GLU A 82 18.62 9.22 -3.17
C GLU A 82 19.09 10.47 -3.90
N LYS A 83 19.07 10.47 -5.24
CA LYS A 83 19.43 11.61 -6.06
C LYS A 83 18.43 12.77 -5.93
N ILE A 84 17.13 12.53 -6.09
CA ILE A 84 16.12 13.60 -6.09
C ILE A 84 15.78 14.10 -4.68
N CYS A 85 16.09 13.33 -3.65
CA CYS A 85 15.83 13.66 -2.25
C CYS A 85 17.13 13.86 -1.46
N GLU A 86 18.21 14.24 -2.14
CA GLU A 86 19.48 14.54 -1.50
C GLU A 86 19.29 15.56 -0.36
N GLY A 87 19.93 15.32 0.78
CA GLY A 87 19.81 16.17 1.97
C GLY A 87 18.51 15.98 2.78
N VAL A 88 17.53 15.26 2.29
CA VAL A 88 16.31 14.96 3.05
C VAL A 88 16.57 13.85 4.06
N LYS A 89 16.60 14.20 5.35
CA LYS A 89 16.80 13.19 6.43
C LYS A 89 15.63 12.21 6.49
N PRO A 90 15.87 10.89 6.53
CA PRO A 90 14.84 9.87 6.70
C PRO A 90 14.05 10.07 8.01
N GLY A 91 12.79 9.65 8.02
CA GLY A 91 11.90 9.68 9.18
C GLY A 91 10.60 10.45 8.93
N GLY A 92 9.53 10.04 9.60
CA GLY A 92 8.18 10.49 9.31
C GLY A 92 7.84 10.29 7.83
N ASP A 93 7.13 11.22 7.24
CA ASP A 93 6.76 11.17 5.82
C ASP A 93 7.69 12.00 4.91
N ARG A 94 8.87 12.42 5.40
CA ARG A 94 9.73 13.35 4.65
C ARG A 94 10.17 12.83 3.29
N ILE A 95 10.69 11.61 3.21
CA ILE A 95 11.09 11.00 1.94
C ILE A 95 9.87 10.79 1.04
N ARG A 96 8.74 10.32 1.58
CA ARG A 96 7.50 10.17 0.81
C ARG A 96 7.03 11.51 0.24
N ALA A 97 7.06 12.57 1.03
CA ALA A 97 6.69 13.91 0.59
C ALA A 97 7.65 14.44 -0.49
N CYS A 98 8.96 14.18 -0.36
CA CYS A 98 9.96 14.51 -1.37
C CYS A 98 9.66 13.78 -2.69
N VAL A 99 9.51 12.46 -2.65
CA VAL A 99 9.18 11.65 -3.82
C VAL A 99 7.90 12.13 -4.51
N ARG A 100 6.85 12.42 -3.75
CA ARG A 100 5.58 12.94 -4.32
C ARG A 100 5.75 14.25 -5.07
N ARG A 101 6.61 15.16 -4.58
CA ARG A 101 6.86 16.45 -5.24
C ARG A 101 7.70 16.32 -6.51
N ASN A 102 8.52 15.27 -6.59
CA ASN A 102 9.50 15.08 -7.66
C ASN A 102 9.24 13.81 -8.49
N LEU A 103 7.97 13.38 -8.61
CA LEU A 103 7.61 12.16 -9.35
C LEU A 103 8.10 12.18 -10.80
N ALA A 104 8.06 13.34 -11.44
CA ALA A 104 8.50 13.50 -12.83
C ALA A 104 10.00 13.24 -13.02
N GLU A 105 10.80 13.47 -11.99
CA GLU A 105 12.27 13.34 -12.02
C GLU A 105 12.76 11.92 -11.70
N LEU A 106 11.85 11.02 -11.27
CA LEU A 106 12.19 9.63 -11.05
C LEU A 106 12.63 8.97 -12.36
N SER A 107 13.55 8.01 -12.27
CA SER A 107 13.93 7.19 -13.42
C SER A 107 12.74 6.40 -13.98
N GLU A 108 12.69 6.14 -15.28
CA GLU A 108 11.61 5.39 -15.91
C GLU A 108 11.40 3.99 -15.28
N PRO A 109 12.47 3.21 -14.96
CA PRO A 109 12.27 1.94 -14.25
C PRO A 109 11.59 2.10 -12.89
N CYS A 110 11.90 3.17 -12.15
CA CYS A 110 11.26 3.44 -10.87
C CYS A 110 9.78 3.82 -11.03
N LYS A 111 9.45 4.69 -11.99
CA LYS A 111 8.06 5.03 -12.33
C LYS A 111 7.26 3.78 -12.69
N ASP A 112 7.81 2.92 -13.55
CA ASP A 112 7.19 1.68 -13.98
C ASP A 112 6.96 0.70 -12.81
N ALA A 113 7.96 0.54 -11.93
CA ALA A 113 7.82 -0.27 -10.72
C ALA A 113 6.71 0.25 -9.78
N MET A 114 6.57 1.56 -9.65
CA MET A 114 5.51 2.18 -8.83
C MET A 114 4.11 1.96 -9.40
N ILE A 115 3.98 1.87 -10.75
CA ILE A 115 2.70 1.54 -11.39
C ILE A 115 2.34 0.07 -11.18
N ARG A 116 3.27 -0.82 -11.53
CA ARG A 116 3.04 -2.28 -11.53
C ARG A 116 2.87 -2.84 -10.13
N ILE A 117 3.49 -2.20 -9.14
CA ILE A 117 3.46 -2.62 -7.74
C ILE A 117 2.71 -1.55 -6.92
N PRO A 118 1.40 -1.57 -6.91
CA PRO A 118 0.61 -0.54 -6.24
C PRO A 118 0.90 -0.50 -4.74
N THR A 119 1.51 0.59 -4.30
CA THR A 119 1.98 0.79 -2.91
C THR A 119 0.99 1.49 -2.00
N GLY A 120 -0.14 1.98 -2.55
CA GLY A 120 -1.04 2.90 -1.86
C GLY A 120 -0.44 4.30 -1.67
N LEU A 121 0.63 4.64 -2.39
CA LEU A 121 1.03 6.04 -2.55
C LEU A 121 -0.10 6.76 -3.29
N PRO A 122 -0.63 7.87 -2.75
CA PRO A 122 -1.65 8.62 -3.46
C PRO A 122 -1.08 9.12 -4.77
N CYS A 123 -1.73 8.74 -5.87
CA CYS A 123 -1.43 9.29 -7.19
C CYS A 123 -1.73 10.79 -7.18
N ASN A 124 -0.82 11.59 -7.70
CA ASN A 124 -1.11 12.99 -8.00
C ASN A 124 -1.92 13.04 -9.31
N PRO A 125 -3.17 13.52 -9.31
CA PRO A 125 -4.01 13.56 -10.51
C PRO A 125 -3.46 14.46 -11.64
N SER A 126 -2.52 15.34 -11.34
CA SER A 126 -1.84 16.17 -12.35
C SER A 126 -0.69 15.45 -13.08
N ALA A 127 -0.28 14.29 -12.64
CA ALA A 127 0.67 13.48 -13.38
C ALA A 127 -0.13 12.54 -14.31
N HIS A 128 0.06 12.64 -15.61
CA HIS A 128 -0.53 11.78 -16.65
C HIS A 128 -0.45 10.28 -16.38
N PHE A 129 0.30 9.91 -15.39
CA PHE A 129 0.66 8.59 -14.93
C PHE A 129 -0.44 7.83 -14.16
N CYS A 130 -1.40 8.55 -13.56
CA CYS A 130 -2.49 7.94 -12.80
C CYS A 130 -3.82 7.87 -13.59
N ALA A 131 -3.87 8.45 -14.78
CA ALA A 131 -5.07 8.48 -15.61
C ALA A 131 -5.34 7.17 -16.36
N SER A 132 -4.40 6.21 -16.31
CA SER A 132 -4.46 4.94 -17.04
C SER A 132 -4.77 3.73 -16.14
N LEU A 133 -5.15 3.96 -14.87
CA LEU A 133 -5.63 2.96 -13.93
C LEU A 133 -7.11 3.15 -13.63
#